data_a51bc30314f58bc1195e1f4bf15197e0
#
_entry.id   a51bc30314f58bc1195e1f4bf15197e0
#
_cell.length_a   1.000
_cell.length_b   1.000
_cell.length_c   1.000
_cell.angle_alpha   90.00
_cell.angle_beta   90.00
_cell.angle_gamma   90.00
#
_symmetry.space_group_name_H-M   'P 1'
#
loop_
_entity.id
_entity.type
_entity.pdbx_description
1 polymer ?
#
loop_
_entity_poly.entity_id
_entity_poly.type
_entity_poly.pdbx_seq_one_letter_code
_entity_poly.pdbx_strand_id
1 'polypeptide(L)'
;GGVRLSANSDRVARFEADLSGMPDVALPVIVACCLSDTPFHLTGLDTLYIKECDRVMAVTREAGKLGYGLQIPARGELCWDRVRNACTTLEIDTYQDHRMAMAFAPAGVRYCGLIVRDADVVSKSFPGFWEQYDHLVM
;
A
#
# COMPACT_ATOMS: atom_id res chain seq x y z
N GLY A 1 -9.04 20.91 19.12
CA GLY A 1 -8.32 21.05 17.86
C GLY A 1 -8.80 20.00 16.86
N GLY A 2 -8.60 20.26 15.58
CA GLY A 2 -8.97 19.33 14.50
C GLY A 2 -8.09 19.52 13.28
N VAL A 3 -8.13 18.55 12.37
CA VAL A 3 -7.45 18.60 11.08
C VAL A 3 -8.49 18.74 9.99
N ARG A 4 -8.28 19.68 9.06
CA ARG A 4 -9.13 19.80 7.88
C ARG A 4 -8.42 19.12 6.71
N LEU A 5 -9.10 18.19 6.07
CA LEU A 5 -8.68 17.59 4.81
C LEU A 5 -9.49 18.24 3.68
N SER A 6 -8.81 18.66 2.62
CA SER A 6 -9.43 19.20 1.42
C SER A 6 -8.85 18.51 0.19
N ALA A 7 -9.70 18.27 -0.81
CA ALA A 7 -9.24 17.77 -2.09
C ALA A 7 -8.32 18.82 -2.76
N ASN A 8 -7.21 18.35 -3.31
CA ASN A 8 -6.35 19.14 -4.17
C ASN A 8 -6.37 18.54 -5.58
N SER A 9 -6.56 19.38 -6.59
CA SER A 9 -6.51 18.98 -8.00
C SER A 9 -5.08 18.87 -8.54
N ASP A 10 -4.09 19.40 -7.82
CA ASP A 10 -2.69 19.38 -8.25
C ASP A 10 -2.16 17.96 -8.17
N ARG A 11 -1.77 17.42 -9.31
CA ARG A 11 -1.14 16.11 -9.41
C ARG A 11 0.35 16.27 -9.57
N VAL A 12 1.12 15.58 -8.74
CA VAL A 12 2.57 15.47 -8.95
C VAL A 12 2.83 14.56 -10.15
N ALA A 13 3.79 14.93 -11.00
CA ALA A 13 4.16 14.13 -12.15
C ALA A 13 4.79 12.78 -11.72
N ARG A 14 5.57 12.80 -10.65
CA ARG A 14 6.23 11.68 -10.02
C ARG A 14 6.40 11.96 -8.53
N PHE A 15 6.19 10.97 -7.69
CA PHE A 15 6.44 11.09 -6.25
C PHE A 15 7.80 10.46 -5.90
N GLU A 16 8.69 11.24 -5.29
CA GLU A 16 10.02 10.78 -4.87
C GLU A 16 10.22 11.09 -3.40
N ALA A 17 10.68 10.12 -2.61
CA ALA A 17 10.93 10.29 -1.18
C ALA A 17 11.96 9.29 -0.66
N ASP A 18 12.78 9.74 0.29
CA ASP A 18 13.54 8.89 1.19
C ASP A 18 12.72 8.64 2.47
N LEU A 19 12.39 7.39 2.72
CA LEU A 19 11.57 6.96 3.85
C LEU A 19 12.39 6.35 5.00
N SER A 20 13.71 6.52 5.01
CA SER A 20 14.59 5.99 6.05
C SER A 20 14.18 6.47 7.47
N GLY A 21 13.71 7.70 7.59
CA GLY A 21 13.21 8.28 8.84
C GLY A 21 11.78 7.90 9.21
N MET A 22 11.00 7.31 8.29
CA MET A 22 9.60 6.97 8.51
C MET A 22 9.17 5.71 7.74
N PRO A 23 9.85 4.58 7.90
CA PRO A 23 9.62 3.39 7.09
C PRO A 23 8.20 2.83 7.21
N ASP A 24 7.53 3.09 8.31
CA ASP A 24 6.18 2.56 8.57
C ASP A 24 5.08 3.19 7.69
N VAL A 25 5.35 4.32 7.02
CA VAL A 25 4.40 4.90 6.07
C VAL A 25 4.60 4.39 4.64
N ALA A 26 5.63 3.59 4.39
CA ALA A 26 5.97 3.14 3.03
C ALA A 26 4.83 2.37 2.37
N LEU A 27 4.25 1.38 3.04
CA LEU A 27 3.17 0.55 2.48
C LEU A 27 1.96 1.39 2.05
N PRO A 28 1.35 2.24 2.92
CA PRO A 28 0.22 3.05 2.48
C PRO A 28 0.59 4.05 1.38
N VAL A 29 1.81 4.61 1.37
CA VAL A 29 2.28 5.51 0.30
C VAL A 29 2.37 4.76 -1.04
N ILE A 30 2.97 3.57 -1.07
CA ILE A 30 3.08 2.73 -2.27
C ILE A 30 1.69 2.44 -2.84
N VAL A 31 0.78 1.94 -2.00
CA VAL A 31 -0.58 1.61 -2.45
C VAL A 31 -1.34 2.85 -2.90
N ALA A 32 -1.23 3.97 -2.17
CA ALA A 32 -1.85 5.23 -2.57
C ALA A 32 -1.34 5.72 -3.93
N CYS A 33 -0.04 5.67 -4.20
CA CYS A 33 0.54 6.01 -5.50
C CYS A 33 -0.02 5.10 -6.61
N CYS A 34 -0.08 3.79 -6.37
CA CYS A 34 -0.67 2.84 -7.31
C CYS A 34 -2.14 3.19 -7.61
N LEU A 35 -2.96 3.39 -6.57
CA LEU A 35 -4.39 3.68 -6.72
C LEU A 35 -4.67 5.03 -7.37
N SER A 36 -3.83 6.04 -7.13
CA SER A 36 -3.93 7.37 -7.76
C SER A 36 -3.25 7.48 -9.12
N ASP A 37 -2.67 6.39 -9.61
CA ASP A 37 -1.94 6.33 -10.88
C ASP A 37 -0.73 7.29 -10.93
N THR A 38 -0.10 7.49 -9.77
CA THR A 38 1.08 8.37 -9.61
C THR A 38 2.37 7.55 -9.65
N PRO A 39 3.24 7.74 -10.64
CA PRO A 39 4.55 7.09 -10.66
C PRO A 39 5.36 7.48 -9.43
N PHE A 40 6.21 6.59 -8.95
CA PHE A 40 7.01 6.88 -7.77
C PHE A 40 8.40 6.24 -7.81
N HIS A 41 9.32 6.80 -7.02
CA HIS A 41 10.58 6.19 -6.64
C HIS A 41 10.82 6.47 -5.14
N LEU A 42 10.89 5.40 -4.36
CA LEU A 42 11.10 5.44 -2.92
C LEU A 42 12.43 4.81 -2.58
N THR A 43 13.15 5.43 -1.65
CA THR A 43 14.42 4.96 -1.10
C THR A 43 14.33 4.83 0.43
N GLY A 44 15.39 4.31 1.07
CA GLY A 44 15.42 4.18 2.52
C GLY A 44 14.53 3.06 3.07
N LEU A 45 14.26 2.02 2.26
CA LEU A 45 13.34 0.92 2.61
C LEU A 45 14.05 -0.28 3.27
N ASP A 46 15.33 -0.17 3.62
CA ASP A 46 16.14 -1.29 4.11
C ASP A 46 15.54 -2.01 5.33
N THR A 47 14.95 -1.26 6.25
CA THR A 47 14.34 -1.84 7.44
C THR A 47 13.06 -2.64 7.17
N LEU A 48 12.45 -2.47 5.99
CA LEU A 48 11.22 -3.18 5.62
C LEU A 48 11.45 -4.67 5.34
N TYR A 49 12.69 -5.08 5.05
CA TYR A 49 13.03 -6.50 4.83
C TYR A 49 13.02 -7.35 6.11
N ILE A 50 13.07 -6.71 7.28
CA ILE A 50 13.21 -7.37 8.59
C ILE A 50 12.06 -7.02 9.56
N LYS A 51 10.89 -6.68 9.04
CA LYS A 51 9.67 -6.42 9.81
C LYS A 51 8.90 -7.76 10.06
N GLU A 52 7.60 -7.68 10.30
CA GLU A 52 6.73 -8.86 10.49
C GLU A 52 6.81 -9.82 9.31
N CYS A 53 7.04 -9.27 8.13
CA CYS A 53 7.39 -9.99 6.89
C CYS A 53 8.40 -9.17 6.11
N ASP A 54 8.92 -9.71 5.00
CA ASP A 54 9.60 -8.90 3.98
C ASP A 54 8.55 -8.04 3.27
N ARG A 55 8.34 -6.82 3.78
CA ARG A 55 7.32 -5.89 3.30
C ARG A 55 7.55 -5.45 1.87
N VAL A 56 8.81 -5.33 1.43
CA VAL A 56 9.16 -4.93 0.05
C VAL A 56 8.69 -6.00 -0.92
N MET A 57 9.01 -7.24 -0.66
CA MET A 57 8.57 -8.36 -1.50
C MET A 57 7.07 -8.58 -1.40
N ALA A 58 6.47 -8.46 -0.21
CA ALA A 58 5.04 -8.61 0.00
C ALA A 58 4.25 -7.57 -0.81
N VAL A 59 4.54 -6.26 -0.65
CA VAL A 59 3.82 -5.21 -1.37
C VAL A 59 4.00 -5.31 -2.88
N THR A 60 5.20 -5.68 -3.34
CA THR A 60 5.48 -5.89 -4.77
C THR A 60 4.62 -7.02 -5.33
N ARG A 61 4.52 -8.12 -4.62
CA ARG A 61 3.72 -9.29 -5.03
C ARG A 61 2.23 -8.96 -5.03
N GLU A 62 1.73 -8.35 -3.96
CA GLU A 62 0.29 -8.07 -3.83
C GLU A 62 -0.16 -6.97 -4.80
N ALA A 63 0.62 -5.91 -4.99
CA ALA A 63 0.35 -4.92 -6.03
C ALA A 63 0.39 -5.55 -7.43
N GLY A 64 1.31 -6.50 -7.66
CA GLY A 64 1.41 -7.26 -8.90
C GLY A 64 0.13 -8.04 -9.23
N LYS A 65 -0.55 -8.62 -8.24
CA LYS A 65 -1.85 -9.30 -8.42
C LYS A 65 -2.91 -8.35 -8.98
N LEU A 66 -2.89 -7.08 -8.55
CA LEU A 66 -3.79 -6.02 -9.02
C LEU A 66 -3.33 -5.38 -10.34
N GLY A 67 -2.23 -5.85 -10.92
CA GLY A 67 -1.70 -5.41 -12.20
C GLY A 67 -0.66 -4.29 -12.13
N TYR A 68 -0.13 -3.94 -10.97
CA TYR A 68 0.93 -2.93 -10.84
C TYR A 68 2.31 -3.58 -10.95
N GLY A 69 3.07 -3.24 -11.99
CA GLY A 69 4.42 -3.75 -12.24
C GLY A 69 5.49 -2.98 -11.46
N LEU A 70 5.54 -3.18 -10.13
CA LEU A 70 6.56 -2.55 -9.29
C LEU A 70 7.93 -3.14 -9.56
N GLN A 71 8.97 -2.33 -9.41
CA GLN A 71 10.37 -2.71 -9.65
C GLN A 71 11.22 -2.39 -8.41
N ILE A 72 12.20 -3.25 -8.14
CA ILE A 72 13.20 -3.09 -7.08
C ILE A 72 14.55 -2.84 -7.76
N PRO A 73 14.91 -1.58 -8.06
CA PRO A 73 16.16 -1.27 -8.79
C PRO A 73 17.41 -1.65 -8.00
N ALA A 74 17.36 -1.46 -6.68
CA ALA A 74 18.42 -1.83 -5.75
C ALA A 74 17.80 -2.19 -4.40
N ARG A 75 18.61 -2.77 -3.50
CA ARG A 75 18.18 -3.01 -2.13
C ARG A 75 17.78 -1.69 -1.45
N GLY A 76 16.65 -1.67 -0.77
CA GLY A 76 16.13 -0.47 -0.12
C GLY A 76 15.44 0.52 -1.05
N GLU A 77 15.23 0.15 -2.31
CA GLU A 77 14.54 0.97 -3.29
C GLU A 77 13.31 0.26 -3.86
N LEU A 78 12.27 1.02 -4.17
CA LEU A 78 11.08 0.55 -4.87
C LEU A 78 10.56 1.66 -5.80
N CYS A 79 10.23 1.29 -7.03
CA CYS A 79 9.69 2.25 -7.99
C CYS A 79 8.57 1.66 -8.85
N TRP A 80 7.80 2.56 -9.45
CA TRP A 80 6.77 2.23 -10.42
C TRP A 80 6.63 3.35 -11.44
N ASP A 81 6.73 3.00 -12.72
CA ASP A 81 6.64 3.92 -13.87
C ASP A 81 5.37 3.64 -14.71
N ARG A 82 4.25 3.37 -14.06
CA ARG A 82 2.96 3.04 -14.67
C ARG A 82 2.96 1.75 -15.51
N VAL A 83 3.94 0.87 -15.29
CA VAL A 83 3.89 -0.45 -15.92
C VAL A 83 2.68 -1.20 -15.40
N ARG A 84 1.80 -1.62 -16.31
CA ARG A 84 0.58 -2.35 -16.02
C ARG A 84 0.62 -3.74 -16.62
N ASN A 85 0.19 -4.71 -15.83
CA ASN A 85 -0.02 -6.09 -16.21
C ASN A 85 -1.52 -6.44 -16.06
N ALA A 86 -1.91 -7.62 -16.51
CA ALA A 86 -3.25 -8.12 -16.22
C ALA A 86 -3.43 -8.31 -14.70
N CYS A 87 -4.60 -7.93 -14.20
CA CYS A 87 -5.02 -8.31 -12.85
C CYS A 87 -5.24 -9.83 -12.82
N THR A 88 -4.60 -10.54 -11.91
CA THR A 88 -4.66 -12.00 -11.82
C THR A 88 -5.64 -12.49 -10.78
N THR A 89 -5.80 -11.75 -9.68
CA THR A 89 -6.74 -12.05 -8.60
C THR A 89 -7.05 -10.79 -7.80
N LEU A 90 -8.21 -10.75 -7.18
CA LEU A 90 -8.63 -9.71 -6.22
C LEU A 90 -8.45 -10.19 -4.77
N GLU A 91 -7.54 -11.12 -4.51
CA GLU A 91 -7.24 -11.61 -3.17
C GLU A 91 -5.87 -11.12 -2.74
N ILE A 92 -5.83 -10.38 -1.62
CA ILE A 92 -4.62 -9.85 -1.01
C ILE A 92 -4.24 -10.69 0.20
N ASP A 93 -3.04 -11.24 0.20
CA ASP A 93 -2.45 -11.91 1.36
C ASP A 93 -1.81 -10.88 2.29
N THR A 94 -2.03 -11.04 3.60
CA THR A 94 -1.53 -10.08 4.61
C THR A 94 -0.18 -10.45 5.20
N TYR A 95 0.29 -11.66 4.98
CA TYR A 95 1.57 -12.15 5.53
C TYR A 95 1.65 -12.01 7.06
N GLN A 96 0.52 -12.14 7.75
CA GLN A 96 0.39 -11.91 9.20
C GLN A 96 0.81 -10.50 9.65
N ASP A 97 0.81 -9.54 8.72
CA ASP A 97 1.19 -8.16 8.94
C ASP A 97 -0.04 -7.23 8.83
N HIS A 98 -0.39 -6.60 9.95
CA HIS A 98 -1.51 -5.67 10.04
C HIS A 98 -1.36 -4.46 9.10
N ARG A 99 -0.11 -4.03 8.81
CA ARG A 99 0.13 -2.91 7.90
C ARG A 99 -0.14 -3.28 6.45
N MET A 100 0.07 -4.54 6.06
CA MET A 100 -0.35 -5.03 4.73
C MET A 100 -1.87 -4.96 4.58
N ALA A 101 -2.63 -5.48 5.56
CA ALA A 101 -4.08 -5.43 5.55
C ALA A 101 -4.61 -3.99 5.43
N MET A 102 -4.12 -3.09 6.29
CA MET A 102 -4.57 -1.69 6.33
C MET A 102 -4.16 -0.91 5.07
N ALA A 103 -2.96 -1.15 4.54
CA ALA A 103 -2.49 -0.45 3.33
C ALA A 103 -3.30 -0.81 2.09
N PHE A 104 -3.72 -2.08 1.95
CA PHE A 104 -4.50 -2.52 0.79
C PHE A 104 -6.02 -2.32 0.95
N ALA A 105 -6.54 -2.08 2.15
CA ALA A 105 -7.97 -1.84 2.35
C ALA A 105 -8.57 -0.78 1.40
N PRO A 106 -7.92 0.39 1.16
CA PRO A 106 -8.43 1.39 0.24
C PRO A 106 -8.58 0.92 -1.21
N ALA A 107 -7.89 -0.15 -1.59
CA ALA A 107 -8.03 -0.74 -2.93
C ALA A 107 -9.44 -1.29 -3.18
N GLY A 108 -10.19 -1.65 -2.13
CA GLY A 108 -11.59 -2.08 -2.24
C GLY A 108 -12.51 -1.04 -2.86
N VAL A 109 -12.19 0.25 -2.74
CA VAL A 109 -12.96 1.33 -3.39
C VAL A 109 -12.78 1.29 -4.92
N ARG A 110 -11.63 0.85 -5.40
CA ARG A 110 -11.33 0.75 -6.85
C ARG A 110 -11.63 -0.63 -7.44
N TYR A 111 -11.43 -1.67 -6.65
CA TYR A 111 -11.56 -3.06 -7.07
C TYR A 111 -12.72 -3.71 -6.33
N CYS A 112 -13.91 -3.65 -6.93
CA CYS A 112 -15.12 -4.25 -6.36
C CYS A 112 -14.93 -5.76 -6.16
N GLY A 113 -15.20 -6.24 -4.95
CA GLY A 113 -15.00 -7.65 -4.59
C GLY A 113 -13.58 -8.00 -4.14
N LEU A 114 -12.73 -7.00 -3.82
CA LEU A 114 -11.44 -7.25 -3.22
C LEU A 114 -11.58 -8.00 -1.90
N ILE A 115 -10.80 -9.04 -1.72
CA ILE A 115 -10.74 -9.85 -0.51
C ILE A 115 -9.38 -9.64 0.16
N VAL A 116 -9.38 -9.24 1.42
CA VAL A 116 -8.18 -9.21 2.25
C VAL A 116 -8.19 -10.45 3.13
N ARG A 117 -7.22 -11.36 2.92
CA ARG A 117 -7.10 -12.60 3.69
C ARG A 117 -6.57 -12.31 5.09
N ASP A 118 -6.93 -13.17 6.05
CA ASP A 118 -6.51 -13.04 7.45
C ASP A 118 -6.71 -11.60 7.99
N ALA A 119 -7.87 -11.01 7.68
CA ALA A 119 -8.16 -9.61 7.92
C ALA A 119 -8.09 -9.20 9.40
N ASP A 120 -8.23 -10.13 10.33
CA ASP A 120 -8.15 -9.91 11.79
C ASP A 120 -6.72 -9.63 12.28
N VAL A 121 -5.68 -9.74 11.46
CA VAL A 121 -4.32 -9.31 11.83
C VAL A 121 -4.25 -7.84 12.25
N VAL A 122 -5.20 -7.01 11.82
CA VAL A 122 -5.30 -5.60 12.23
C VAL A 122 -5.54 -5.42 13.72
N SER A 123 -6.11 -6.42 14.39
CA SER A 123 -6.39 -6.36 15.83
C SER A 123 -5.14 -6.15 16.69
N LYS A 124 -3.95 -6.46 16.16
CA LYS A 124 -2.66 -6.21 16.83
C LYS A 124 -2.41 -4.72 17.13
N SER A 125 -2.94 -3.82 16.32
CA SER A 125 -2.68 -2.38 16.42
C SER A 125 -3.92 -1.53 16.31
N PHE A 126 -4.96 -1.98 15.62
CA PHE A 126 -6.21 -1.27 15.44
C PHE A 126 -7.41 -2.23 15.41
N PRO A 127 -7.88 -2.73 16.57
CA PRO A 127 -8.96 -3.73 16.65
C PRO A 127 -10.25 -3.33 15.95
N GLY A 128 -10.60 -2.04 15.94
CA GLY A 128 -11.80 -1.50 15.29
C GLY A 128 -11.60 -1.06 13.84
N PHE A 129 -10.51 -1.45 13.17
CA PHE A 129 -10.17 -0.93 11.83
C PHE A 129 -11.27 -1.21 10.80
N TRP A 130 -11.75 -2.43 10.69
CA TRP A 130 -12.75 -2.79 9.67
C TRP A 130 -14.10 -2.13 9.92
N GLU A 131 -14.51 -2.00 11.17
CA GLU A 131 -15.71 -1.27 11.52
C GLU A 131 -15.63 0.21 11.08
N GLN A 132 -14.49 0.86 11.33
CA GLN A 132 -14.25 2.23 10.90
C GLN A 132 -14.16 2.34 9.37
N TYR A 133 -13.52 1.37 8.71
CA TYR A 133 -13.41 1.32 7.27
C TYR A 133 -14.80 1.22 6.60
N ASP A 134 -15.67 0.35 7.09
CA ASP A 134 -17.03 0.18 6.56
C ASP A 134 -17.84 1.47 6.66
N HIS A 135 -17.69 2.23 7.74
CA HIS A 135 -18.31 3.55 7.88
C HIS A 135 -17.80 4.60 6.89
N LEU A 136 -16.57 4.44 6.37
CA LEU A 136 -15.99 5.38 5.41
C LEU A 136 -16.40 5.08 3.96
N VAL A 137 -16.68 3.83 3.62
CA VAL A 137 -16.91 3.39 2.24
C VAL A 137 -18.39 3.14 1.92
N MET A 138 -19.26 3.09 2.93
CA MET A 138 -20.71 3.04 2.75
C MET A 138 -21.30 4.44 2.58
#